data_d8930129b3cff40ea05f5b0b0aadb71e
#
_entry.id   d8930129b3cff40ea05f5b0b0aadb71e
#
_cell.length_a   1.000
_cell.length_b   1.000
_cell.length_c   1.000
_cell.angle_alpha   90.00
_cell.angle_beta   90.00
_cell.angle_gamma   90.00
#
_symmetry.space_group_name_H-M   'P 1'
#
loop_
_entity.id
_entity.type
_entity.pdbx_description
1 polymer ?
#
loop_
_entity_poly.entity_id
_entity_poly.type
_entity_poly.pdbx_seq_one_letter_code
_entity_poly.pdbx_strand_id
1 'polypeptide(L)'
;RLDSALKVLLRTFEMYESPSFGDNRSRQMAGEGYERSSREAFNKSTKKPSMLTVKSFIFSPVQENTYVLYNEQKQCCIIDPGCYFPEERDELKTGIMETGLRPVLLLNTHCHLDHVFGNKFVHDTWGLFLHLHPKEKPVLDFAPQAGIMWQLPFDNYEGPLVYLDEGKTKKIGEDELEIRFTPGHSPGSVSFYHEAGGFIIGGDVLFNLSIGRTDLPGGDLDTLVNSIQTQFFTLPDETKVYSGHGQVTTIGFEKQNNPFVKFY
;
A
#
# COMPACT_ATOMS: atom_id res chain seq x y z
N ARG A 1 -25.04 18.31 7.44
CA ARG A 1 -24.46 18.56 6.09
C ARG A 1 -23.23 17.69 5.80
N LEU A 2 -22.45 17.31 6.82
CA LEU A 2 -21.38 16.27 6.68
C LEU A 2 -21.93 14.89 6.28
N ASP A 3 -23.16 14.60 6.73
CA ASP A 3 -23.83 13.30 6.54
C ASP A 3 -24.15 12.96 5.06
N SER A 4 -24.27 13.94 4.16
CA SER A 4 -24.58 13.69 2.74
C SER A 4 -23.34 13.41 1.89
N ALA A 5 -22.22 14.07 2.15
CA ALA A 5 -20.96 13.80 1.45
C ALA A 5 -20.37 12.46 1.90
N LEU A 6 -20.43 12.18 3.21
CA LEU A 6 -20.02 10.89 3.79
C LEU A 6 -20.87 9.74 3.24
N LYS A 7 -22.18 9.93 3.07
CA LYS A 7 -23.08 8.93 2.46
C LYS A 7 -22.81 8.68 0.97
N VAL A 8 -22.31 9.66 0.24
CA VAL A 8 -21.89 9.47 -1.16
C VAL A 8 -20.59 8.67 -1.22
N LEU A 9 -19.63 8.95 -0.34
CA LEU A 9 -18.39 8.18 -0.23
C LEU A 9 -18.66 6.73 0.21
N LEU A 10 -19.45 6.52 1.25
CA LEU A 10 -19.80 5.20 1.78
C LEU A 10 -20.65 4.38 0.80
N ARG A 11 -21.55 5.01 0.04
CA ARG A 11 -22.34 4.30 -1.00
C ARG A 11 -21.50 3.75 -2.14
N THR A 12 -20.36 4.33 -2.45
CA THR A 12 -19.42 3.75 -3.41
C THR A 12 -18.72 2.49 -2.89
N PHE A 13 -18.62 2.33 -1.56
CA PHE A 13 -18.08 1.11 -0.94
C PHE A 13 -19.15 0.01 -0.70
N GLU A 14 -20.40 0.39 -0.41
CA GLU A 14 -21.49 -0.56 -0.11
C GLU A 14 -22.09 -1.29 -1.34
N MET A 15 -21.77 -0.89 -2.56
CA MET A 15 -22.33 -1.51 -3.76
C MET A 15 -21.74 -2.88 -4.13
N TYR A 16 -20.83 -3.43 -3.32
CA TYR A 16 -20.15 -4.69 -3.64
C TYR A 16 -20.08 -5.68 -2.48
N GLU A 17 -21.23 -5.99 -1.86
CA GLU A 17 -21.32 -7.20 -1.03
C GLU A 17 -21.66 -8.41 -1.91
N SER A 18 -20.74 -9.37 -1.96
CA SER A 18 -20.89 -10.64 -2.67
C SER A 18 -21.44 -11.74 -1.75
N PRO A 19 -22.23 -12.69 -2.28
CA PRO A 19 -22.79 -13.79 -1.48
C PRO A 19 -21.73 -14.83 -1.13
N SER A 20 -21.83 -15.35 0.09
CA SER A 20 -21.03 -16.43 0.65
C SER A 20 -21.25 -17.76 -0.10
N PHE A 21 -20.18 -18.44 -0.50
CA PHE A 21 -20.21 -19.83 -0.95
C PHE A 21 -19.28 -20.72 -0.13
N GLY A 22 -19.82 -21.91 0.17
CA GLY A 22 -19.31 -22.86 1.12
C GLY A 22 -18.13 -23.72 0.65
N ASP A 23 -17.55 -24.27 1.66
CA ASP A 23 -16.48 -25.26 1.79
C ASP A 23 -16.56 -26.47 0.81
N ASN A 24 -15.42 -26.87 0.23
CA ASN A 24 -15.22 -28.26 -0.13
C ASN A 24 -13.73 -28.70 -0.11
N ARG A 25 -13.55 -29.85 0.54
CA ARG A 25 -12.28 -30.49 0.92
C ARG A 25 -11.65 -31.34 -0.19
N SER A 26 -10.34 -31.49 -0.03
CA SER A 26 -9.51 -32.69 -0.19
C SER A 26 -9.03 -33.15 -1.60
N ARG A 27 -7.73 -33.29 -1.78
CA ARG A 27 -6.99 -34.56 -1.81
C ARG A 27 -5.48 -34.38 -2.00
N GLN A 28 -4.74 -35.11 -1.15
CA GLN A 28 -3.31 -35.40 -1.26
C GLN A 28 -3.01 -36.32 -2.46
N MET A 29 -1.82 -36.20 -3.04
CA MET A 29 -0.97 -37.36 -3.44
C MET A 29 0.50 -36.95 -3.53
N ALA A 30 1.32 -37.85 -3.03
CA ALA A 30 2.77 -37.79 -2.92
C ALA A 30 3.51 -38.26 -4.20
N GLY A 31 4.77 -37.88 -4.34
CA GLY A 31 5.68 -38.48 -5.33
C GLY A 31 7.12 -38.06 -5.10
N GLU A 32 7.94 -39.01 -4.68
CA GLU A 32 9.33 -38.92 -4.30
C GLU A 32 10.31 -38.82 -5.50
N GLY A 33 11.47 -38.21 -5.25
CA GLY A 33 12.75 -38.71 -5.68
C GLY A 33 13.45 -38.09 -6.87
N TYR A 34 14.53 -37.35 -6.64
CA TYR A 34 15.89 -37.75 -7.13
C TYR A 34 16.99 -36.87 -6.50
N GLU A 35 17.92 -37.54 -5.82
CA GLU A 35 19.21 -36.98 -5.38
C GLU A 35 20.24 -36.94 -6.50
N ARG A 36 21.07 -35.92 -6.59
CA ARG A 36 22.55 -35.91 -6.42
C ARG A 36 23.28 -34.81 -7.19
N SER A 37 24.20 -34.22 -6.42
CA SER A 37 25.55 -33.76 -6.83
C SER A 37 25.63 -32.33 -7.42
N SER A 38 26.28 -31.38 -6.75
CA SER A 38 27.69 -31.32 -6.42
C SER A 38 28.03 -30.12 -5.56
N ARG A 39 29.01 -30.30 -4.69
CA ARG A 39 29.56 -29.28 -3.76
C ARG A 39 30.26 -28.18 -4.56
N GLU A 40 29.75 -26.98 -4.49
CA GLU A 40 30.54 -25.75 -4.47
C GLU A 40 30.06 -24.91 -3.33
N ALA A 41 30.85 -24.91 -2.27
CA ALA A 41 30.64 -24.10 -1.07
C ALA A 41 30.90 -22.64 -1.42
N PHE A 42 29.88 -21.93 -1.89
CA PHE A 42 29.86 -20.48 -1.87
C PHE A 42 29.46 -20.08 -0.46
N ASN A 43 30.42 -19.54 0.26
CA ASN A 43 30.25 -19.00 1.61
C ASN A 43 29.33 -17.77 1.53
N LYS A 44 28.04 -17.97 1.27
CA LYS A 44 27.00 -16.95 1.50
C LYS A 44 26.85 -16.85 3.01
N SER A 45 27.33 -15.76 3.57
CA SER A 45 26.97 -15.31 4.90
C SER A 45 25.48 -15.61 5.09
N THR A 46 25.15 -16.49 6.04
CA THR A 46 23.77 -16.79 6.44
C THR A 46 23.23 -15.63 7.28
N LYS A 47 23.13 -14.43 6.65
CA LYS A 47 22.32 -13.36 7.23
C LYS A 47 20.88 -13.88 7.18
N LYS A 48 20.27 -14.09 8.36
CA LYS A 48 18.85 -14.37 8.49
C LYS A 48 18.12 -13.29 7.66
N PRO A 49 17.21 -13.69 6.76
CA PRO A 49 16.46 -12.69 6.00
C PRO A 49 15.81 -11.74 6.99
N SER A 50 16.11 -10.46 6.85
CA SER A 50 15.48 -9.41 7.63
C SER A 50 14.00 -9.39 7.28
N MET A 51 13.14 -9.33 8.28
CA MET A 51 11.69 -9.35 8.07
C MET A 51 11.09 -8.05 8.59
N LEU A 52 10.50 -7.27 7.67
CA LEU A 52 9.69 -6.13 8.06
C LEU A 52 8.37 -6.60 8.70
N THR A 53 8.04 -6.00 9.83
CA THR A 53 6.72 -6.12 10.45
C THR A 53 5.82 -5.01 9.91
N VAL A 54 4.59 -5.37 9.56
CA VAL A 54 3.57 -4.42 9.10
C VAL A 54 2.64 -4.09 10.27
N LYS A 55 2.49 -2.81 10.59
CA LYS A 55 1.47 -2.26 11.48
C LYS A 55 0.58 -1.35 10.67
N SER A 56 -0.73 -1.52 10.77
CA SER A 56 -1.72 -0.69 10.08
C SER A 56 -2.53 0.13 11.07
N PHE A 57 -2.98 1.28 10.59
CA PHE A 57 -3.94 2.16 11.25
C PHE A 57 -5.04 2.47 10.23
N ILE A 58 -6.26 2.69 10.69
CA ILE A 58 -7.37 3.10 9.83
C ILE A 58 -7.72 4.51 10.22
N PHE A 59 -7.53 5.45 9.29
CA PHE A 59 -7.67 6.87 9.54
C PHE A 59 -8.65 7.53 8.58
N SER A 60 -9.00 8.77 8.91
CA SER A 60 -9.87 9.66 8.16
C SER A 60 -11.33 9.20 8.03
N PRO A 61 -12.25 10.09 7.63
CA PRO A 61 -13.64 9.71 7.41
C PRO A 61 -13.86 8.67 6.32
N VAL A 62 -12.85 8.43 5.46
CA VAL A 62 -12.92 7.47 4.34
C VAL A 62 -12.22 6.15 4.65
N GLN A 63 -11.75 5.96 5.90
CA GLN A 63 -11.16 4.70 6.38
C GLN A 63 -9.95 4.23 5.54
N GLU A 64 -9.03 5.16 5.29
CA GLU A 64 -7.75 4.86 4.65
C GLU A 64 -6.86 4.04 5.57
N ASN A 65 -6.08 3.11 5.01
CA ASN A 65 -5.11 2.28 5.71
C ASN A 65 -3.70 2.89 5.64
N THR A 66 -3.30 3.56 6.70
CA THR A 66 -1.92 4.02 6.91
C THR A 66 -1.04 2.87 7.38
N TYR A 67 0.14 2.67 6.78
CA TYR A 67 1.05 1.59 7.14
C TYR A 67 2.35 2.09 7.77
N VAL A 68 2.79 1.40 8.84
CA VAL A 68 4.12 1.55 9.43
C VAL A 68 4.86 0.23 9.31
N LEU A 69 5.88 0.21 8.44
CA LEU A 69 6.75 -0.94 8.24
C LEU A 69 8.00 -0.76 9.09
N TYR A 70 8.39 -1.76 9.90
CA TYR A 70 9.56 -1.63 10.76
C TYR A 70 10.36 -2.92 10.87
N ASN A 71 11.68 -2.76 11.08
CA ASN A 71 12.63 -3.84 11.24
C ASN A 71 12.99 -4.11 12.72
N GLU A 72 13.80 -5.14 12.96
CA GLU A 72 14.29 -5.50 14.30
C GLU A 72 15.12 -4.38 14.95
N GLN A 73 15.78 -3.51 14.15
CA GLN A 73 16.55 -2.35 14.61
C GLN A 73 15.69 -1.12 14.93
N LYS A 74 14.37 -1.31 14.95
CA LYS A 74 13.38 -0.25 15.23
C LYS A 74 13.39 0.93 14.24
N GLN A 75 14.00 0.77 13.07
CA GLN A 75 13.83 1.73 11.98
C GLN A 75 12.47 1.48 11.31
N CYS A 76 11.74 2.53 11.00
CA CYS A 76 10.45 2.37 10.35
C CYS A 76 10.22 3.35 9.20
N CYS A 77 9.39 2.91 8.26
CA CYS A 77 8.83 3.69 7.17
C CYS A 77 7.35 3.93 7.45
N ILE A 78 6.88 5.15 7.20
CA ILE A 78 5.46 5.51 7.23
C ILE A 78 5.00 5.63 5.79
N ILE A 79 3.93 4.93 5.44
CA ILE A 79 3.36 4.90 4.08
C ILE A 79 1.92 5.38 4.15
N ASP A 80 1.57 6.32 3.27
CA ASP A 80 0.25 6.92 3.12
C ASP A 80 -0.35 7.35 4.48
N PRO A 81 0.23 8.36 5.17
CA PRO A 81 -0.35 8.80 6.44
C PRO A 81 -1.66 9.57 6.20
N GLY A 82 -2.79 8.87 6.33
CA GLY A 82 -4.13 9.41 6.15
C GLY A 82 -4.73 10.09 7.38
N CYS A 83 -3.94 10.31 8.45
CA CYS A 83 -4.41 10.87 9.71
C CYS A 83 -4.91 12.32 9.56
N TYR A 84 -6.24 12.46 9.47
CA TYR A 84 -6.93 13.72 9.26
C TYR A 84 -7.20 14.46 10.58
N PHE A 85 -7.79 13.77 11.58
CA PHE A 85 -8.14 14.34 12.87
C PHE A 85 -6.93 14.45 13.81
N PRO A 86 -6.91 15.41 14.75
CA PRO A 86 -5.85 15.50 15.76
C PRO A 86 -5.65 14.20 16.54
N GLU A 87 -6.72 13.50 16.89
CA GLU A 87 -6.72 12.25 17.65
C GLU A 87 -6.02 11.14 16.85
N GLU A 88 -6.21 11.08 15.54
CA GLU A 88 -5.55 10.13 14.64
C GLU A 88 -4.05 10.40 14.52
N ARG A 89 -3.65 11.69 14.51
CA ARG A 89 -2.24 12.10 14.54
C ARG A 89 -1.57 11.70 15.87
N ASP A 90 -2.28 11.86 16.97
CA ASP A 90 -1.81 11.43 18.29
C ASP A 90 -1.74 9.90 18.37
N GLU A 91 -2.68 9.16 17.79
CA GLU A 91 -2.65 7.70 17.69
C GLU A 91 -1.45 7.22 16.89
N LEU A 92 -1.20 7.76 15.69
CA LEU A 92 -0.03 7.42 14.88
C LEU A 92 1.27 7.69 15.64
N LYS A 93 1.39 8.88 16.23
CA LYS A 93 2.58 9.28 17.01
C LYS A 93 2.80 8.36 18.21
N THR A 94 1.77 8.10 19.00
CA THR A 94 1.82 7.22 20.16
C THR A 94 2.18 5.79 19.75
N GLY A 95 1.54 5.27 18.71
CA GLY A 95 1.82 3.93 18.19
C GLY A 95 3.25 3.72 17.69
N ILE A 96 3.92 4.78 17.25
CA ILE A 96 5.34 4.78 16.87
C ILE A 96 6.22 4.91 18.12
N MET A 97 5.93 5.87 19.01
CA MET A 97 6.78 6.18 20.16
C MET A 97 6.77 5.06 21.23
N GLU A 98 5.63 4.52 21.58
CA GLU A 98 5.50 3.45 22.58
C GLU A 98 6.21 2.15 22.18
N THR A 99 6.32 1.90 20.88
CA THR A 99 7.07 0.76 20.34
C THR A 99 8.56 1.05 20.19
N GLY A 100 9.01 2.27 20.50
CA GLY A 100 10.41 2.72 20.38
C GLY A 100 10.87 2.77 18.91
N LEU A 101 9.94 2.91 17.97
CA LEU A 101 10.27 2.99 16.54
C LEU A 101 10.88 4.35 16.20
N ARG A 102 11.79 4.33 15.25
CA ARG A 102 12.46 5.51 14.70
C ARG A 102 12.08 5.67 13.22
N PRO A 103 11.20 6.61 12.88
CA PRO A 103 10.86 6.90 11.50
C PRO A 103 12.09 7.40 10.71
N VAL A 104 12.35 6.78 9.57
CA VAL A 104 13.47 7.11 8.68
C VAL A 104 13.02 7.39 7.25
N LEU A 105 11.76 7.11 6.91
CA LEU A 105 11.24 7.22 5.56
C LEU A 105 9.75 7.54 5.57
N LEU A 106 9.32 8.46 4.70
CA LEU A 106 7.92 8.80 4.42
C LEU A 106 7.68 8.56 2.94
N LEU A 107 6.74 7.67 2.62
CA LEU A 107 6.37 7.29 1.26
C LEU A 107 4.88 7.54 1.00
N ASN A 108 4.54 7.92 -0.23
CA ASN A 108 3.17 7.78 -0.74
C ASN A 108 3.13 6.76 -1.89
N THR A 109 2.11 5.91 -1.88
CA THR A 109 1.75 5.07 -3.02
C THR A 109 1.19 5.92 -4.14
N HIS A 110 0.34 6.87 -3.79
CA HIS A 110 -0.22 7.91 -4.66
C HIS A 110 -0.66 9.11 -3.80
N CYS A 111 -1.16 10.18 -4.44
CA CYS A 111 -1.41 11.44 -3.75
C CYS A 111 -2.88 11.90 -3.77
N HIS A 112 -3.85 10.98 -3.78
CA HIS A 112 -5.22 11.37 -3.45
C HIS A 112 -5.30 11.88 -2.01
N LEU A 113 -6.30 12.73 -1.74
CA LEU A 113 -6.35 13.54 -0.53
C LEU A 113 -6.24 12.75 0.77
N ASP A 114 -6.86 11.59 0.83
CA ASP A 114 -6.92 10.73 2.01
C ASP A 114 -5.59 10.03 2.33
N HIS A 115 -4.73 9.80 1.33
CA HIS A 115 -3.39 9.25 1.51
C HIS A 115 -2.33 10.30 1.89
N VAL A 116 -2.68 11.60 1.83
CA VAL A 116 -1.73 12.69 2.06
C VAL A 116 -2.08 13.59 3.24
N PHE A 117 -3.22 13.40 3.90
CA PHE A 117 -3.67 14.24 5.01
C PHE A 117 -2.63 14.44 6.11
N GLY A 118 -1.85 13.40 6.42
CA GLY A 118 -0.85 13.40 7.47
C GLY A 118 0.58 13.70 7.00
N ASN A 119 0.84 13.88 5.72
CA ASN A 119 2.21 14.10 5.21
C ASN A 119 2.92 15.26 5.91
N LYS A 120 2.22 16.41 6.03
CA LYS A 120 2.74 17.58 6.72
C LYS A 120 3.01 17.30 8.21
N PHE A 121 2.09 16.63 8.89
CA PHE A 121 2.27 16.25 10.29
C PHE A 121 3.49 15.33 10.49
N VAL A 122 3.69 14.35 9.64
CA VAL A 122 4.84 13.44 9.68
C VAL A 122 6.15 14.19 9.44
N HIS A 123 6.18 15.10 8.47
CA HIS A 123 7.33 15.95 8.21
C HIS A 123 7.65 16.85 9.42
N ASP A 124 6.66 17.57 9.94
CA ASP A 124 6.83 18.51 11.05
C ASP A 124 7.27 17.78 12.34
N THR A 125 6.85 16.51 12.52
CA THR A 125 7.16 15.73 13.73
C THR A 125 8.54 15.07 13.68
N TRP A 126 8.94 14.52 12.52
CA TRP A 126 10.17 13.71 12.39
C TRP A 126 11.19 14.23 11.37
N GLY A 127 10.91 15.33 10.68
CA GLY A 127 11.83 15.93 9.70
C GLY A 127 12.00 15.11 8.42
N LEU A 128 11.05 14.21 8.11
CA LEU A 128 11.13 13.34 6.93
C LEU A 128 10.70 14.07 5.66
N PHE A 129 11.42 13.84 4.57
CA PHE A 129 11.01 14.30 3.25
C PHE A 129 10.03 13.32 2.62
N LEU A 130 9.05 13.85 1.90
CA LEU A 130 8.08 13.04 1.20
C LEU A 130 8.67 12.41 -0.06
N HIS A 131 8.51 11.10 -0.20
CA HIS A 131 8.86 10.37 -1.41
C HIS A 131 7.60 9.96 -2.16
N LEU A 132 7.53 10.33 -3.43
CA LEU A 132 6.41 10.02 -4.33
C LEU A 132 6.92 9.84 -5.77
N HIS A 133 6.13 9.18 -6.60
CA HIS A 133 6.44 9.13 -8.04
C HIS A 133 6.25 10.52 -8.68
N PRO A 134 7.11 10.94 -9.64
CA PRO A 134 7.03 12.30 -10.19
C PRO A 134 5.68 12.66 -10.84
N LYS A 135 4.97 11.67 -11.39
CA LYS A 135 3.62 11.88 -11.95
C LYS A 135 2.54 12.17 -10.89
N GLU A 136 2.84 11.93 -9.61
CA GLU A 136 1.94 12.28 -8.50
C GLU A 136 2.07 13.74 -8.02
N LYS A 137 3.09 14.47 -8.46
CA LYS A 137 3.24 15.88 -8.07
C LYS A 137 2.01 16.74 -8.41
N PRO A 138 1.42 16.65 -9.62
CA PRO A 138 0.18 17.38 -9.93
C PRO A 138 -1.01 16.95 -9.06
N VAL A 139 -1.09 15.67 -8.70
CA VAL A 139 -2.16 15.14 -7.82
C VAL A 139 -2.00 15.70 -6.41
N LEU A 140 -0.77 15.70 -5.87
CA LEU A 140 -0.44 16.32 -4.58
C LEU A 140 -0.78 17.81 -4.56
N ASP A 141 -0.46 18.53 -5.63
CA ASP A 141 -0.76 19.97 -5.74
C ASP A 141 -2.26 20.25 -5.77
N PHE A 142 -3.04 19.34 -6.35
CA PHE A 142 -4.49 19.44 -6.42
C PHE A 142 -5.19 18.98 -5.13
N ALA A 143 -4.53 18.21 -4.26
CA ALA A 143 -5.14 17.62 -3.08
C ALA A 143 -5.85 18.62 -2.14
N PRO A 144 -5.33 19.84 -1.87
CA PRO A 144 -6.07 20.84 -1.08
C PRO A 144 -7.39 21.27 -1.74
N GLN A 145 -7.39 21.42 -3.07
CA GLN A 145 -8.59 21.78 -3.82
C GLN A 145 -9.62 20.62 -3.75
N ALA A 146 -9.17 19.38 -3.91
CA ALA A 146 -9.99 18.19 -3.70
C ALA A 146 -10.55 18.16 -2.27
N GLY A 147 -9.74 18.48 -1.24
CA GLY A 147 -10.17 18.60 0.15
C GLY A 147 -11.32 19.60 0.33
N ILE A 148 -11.25 20.76 -0.31
CA ILE A 148 -12.36 21.74 -0.29
C ILE A 148 -13.62 21.16 -0.95
N MET A 149 -13.48 20.51 -2.12
CA MET A 149 -14.59 19.91 -2.86
C MET A 149 -15.29 18.80 -2.06
N TRP A 150 -14.52 18.00 -1.32
CA TRP A 150 -15.02 16.92 -0.48
C TRP A 150 -15.40 17.34 0.95
N GLN A 151 -15.31 18.65 1.28
CA GLN A 151 -15.55 19.20 2.62
C GLN A 151 -14.60 18.65 3.71
N LEU A 152 -13.41 18.27 3.30
CA LEU A 152 -12.29 17.79 4.12
C LEU A 152 -11.05 18.69 3.91
N PRO A 153 -11.13 20.01 4.21
CA PRO A 153 -9.99 20.90 4.03
C PRO A 153 -8.84 20.51 4.96
N PHE A 154 -7.61 20.58 4.48
CA PHE A 154 -6.41 20.27 5.25
C PHE A 154 -5.21 21.08 4.80
N ASP A 155 -4.17 21.13 5.64
CA ASP A 155 -2.87 21.72 5.31
C ASP A 155 -2.04 20.70 4.55
N ASN A 156 -1.73 20.98 3.28
CA ASN A 156 -0.91 20.09 2.47
C ASN A 156 0.57 20.17 2.86
N TYR A 157 1.30 19.14 2.45
CA TYR A 157 2.75 19.11 2.52
C TYR A 157 3.36 20.03 1.46
N GLU A 158 4.25 20.94 1.89
CA GLU A 158 4.96 21.89 1.02
C GLU A 158 6.50 21.77 1.16
N GLY A 159 6.98 20.72 1.82
CA GLY A 159 8.40 20.48 2.05
C GLY A 159 9.11 19.90 0.81
N PRO A 160 10.42 19.58 0.95
CA PRO A 160 11.21 18.98 -0.12
C PRO A 160 10.66 17.62 -0.55
N LEU A 161 10.63 17.37 -1.86
CA LEU A 161 10.20 16.11 -2.46
C LEU A 161 11.41 15.28 -2.91
N VAL A 162 11.29 13.96 -2.74
CA VAL A 162 12.22 12.98 -3.29
C VAL A 162 11.45 12.09 -4.26
N TYR A 163 11.85 12.09 -5.51
CA TYR A 163 11.16 11.29 -6.50
C TYR A 163 11.57 9.81 -6.46
N LEU A 164 10.58 8.96 -6.65
CA LEU A 164 10.72 7.51 -6.74
C LEU A 164 10.94 7.11 -8.20
N ASP A 165 11.92 6.23 -8.42
CA ASP A 165 12.20 5.63 -9.72
C ASP A 165 11.61 4.22 -9.77
N GLU A 166 10.93 3.90 -10.87
CA GLU A 166 10.34 2.59 -11.15
C GLU A 166 11.44 1.49 -11.18
N GLY A 167 11.15 0.32 -10.60
CA GLY A 167 12.07 -0.83 -10.57
C GLY A 167 13.31 -0.63 -9.70
N LYS A 168 13.37 0.47 -8.93
CA LYS A 168 14.41 0.69 -7.90
C LYS A 168 13.91 0.21 -6.55
N THR A 169 14.79 0.30 -5.54
CA THR A 169 14.44 -0.05 -4.16
C THR A 169 14.56 1.14 -3.22
N LYS A 170 13.76 1.13 -2.14
CA LYS A 170 13.96 1.95 -0.96
C LYS A 170 14.36 1.07 0.21
N LYS A 171 15.24 1.60 1.07
CA LYS A 171 15.80 0.83 2.19
C LYS A 171 15.26 1.30 3.54
N ILE A 172 14.92 0.33 4.38
CA ILE A 172 14.66 0.51 5.80
C ILE A 172 15.75 -0.28 6.54
N GLY A 173 16.88 0.37 6.80
CA GLY A 173 18.10 -0.34 7.24
C GLY A 173 18.63 -1.26 6.13
N GLU A 174 18.60 -2.58 6.38
CA GLU A 174 19.04 -3.60 5.44
C GLU A 174 17.87 -4.16 4.59
N ASP A 175 16.63 -3.86 4.96
CA ASP A 175 15.43 -4.30 4.24
C ASP A 175 15.20 -3.45 3.00
N GLU A 176 14.77 -4.08 1.92
CA GLU A 176 14.52 -3.43 0.65
C GLU A 176 13.05 -3.55 0.24
N LEU A 177 12.46 -2.42 -0.15
CA LEU A 177 11.15 -2.32 -0.77
C LEU A 177 11.34 -2.05 -2.26
N GLU A 178 10.97 -2.99 -3.12
CA GLU A 178 10.94 -2.79 -4.57
C GLU A 178 9.79 -1.83 -4.92
N ILE A 179 10.09 -0.83 -5.74
CA ILE A 179 9.11 0.15 -6.22
C ILE A 179 8.53 -0.38 -7.53
N ARG A 180 7.28 -0.80 -7.52
CA ARG A 180 6.53 -1.25 -8.69
C ARG A 180 5.64 -0.12 -9.19
N PHE A 181 5.76 0.22 -10.47
CA PHE A 181 4.91 1.24 -11.09
C PHE A 181 3.55 0.62 -11.43
N THR A 182 2.48 1.14 -10.84
CA THR A 182 1.14 0.55 -10.86
C THR A 182 0.06 1.60 -11.17
N PRO A 183 0.18 2.35 -12.28
CA PRO A 183 -0.76 3.40 -12.63
C PRO A 183 -2.14 2.85 -12.98
N GLY A 184 -3.13 3.75 -13.03
CA GLY A 184 -4.48 3.48 -13.49
C GLY A 184 -5.56 3.98 -12.53
N HIS A 185 -5.34 3.87 -11.21
CA HIS A 185 -6.14 4.59 -10.21
C HIS A 185 -5.69 6.05 -10.11
N SER A 186 -4.38 6.27 -10.04
CA SER A 186 -3.73 7.57 -10.16
C SER A 186 -2.58 7.47 -11.17
N PRO A 187 -2.19 8.56 -11.86
CA PRO A 187 -1.24 8.49 -12.98
C PRO A 187 0.18 8.09 -12.58
N GLY A 188 0.53 8.26 -11.30
CA GLY A 188 1.84 7.95 -10.76
C GLY A 188 1.79 6.91 -9.64
N SER A 189 0.71 6.16 -9.49
CA SER A 189 0.62 5.11 -8.46
C SER A 189 1.81 4.18 -8.51
N VAL A 190 2.36 3.90 -7.33
CA VAL A 190 3.40 2.89 -7.10
C VAL A 190 2.97 1.97 -5.96
N SER A 191 3.47 0.76 -6.00
CA SER A 191 3.31 -0.22 -4.92
C SER A 191 4.67 -0.64 -4.39
N PHE A 192 4.76 -0.98 -3.10
CA PHE A 192 6.01 -1.32 -2.45
C PHE A 192 6.03 -2.82 -2.11
N TYR A 193 6.82 -3.59 -2.85
CA TYR A 193 6.94 -5.04 -2.65
C TYR A 193 8.13 -5.39 -1.76
N HIS A 194 7.90 -6.20 -0.75
CA HIS A 194 8.92 -6.76 0.13
C HIS A 194 8.97 -8.29 -0.06
N GLU A 195 9.90 -8.74 -0.90
CA GLU A 195 10.04 -10.16 -1.28
C GLU A 195 10.29 -11.06 -0.06
N ALA A 196 11.23 -10.68 0.81
CA ALA A 196 11.59 -11.49 1.99
C ALA A 196 10.43 -11.66 2.98
N GLY A 197 9.52 -10.71 3.07
CA GLY A 197 8.32 -10.75 3.90
C GLY A 197 7.08 -11.30 3.21
N GLY A 198 7.15 -11.54 1.89
CA GLY A 198 6.03 -12.05 1.09
C GLY A 198 4.82 -11.13 1.09
N PHE A 199 5.02 -9.81 0.97
CA PHE A 199 3.92 -8.86 0.93
C PHE A 199 4.17 -7.66 0.00
N ILE A 200 3.07 -7.02 -0.40
CA ILE A 200 3.07 -5.77 -1.14
C ILE A 200 2.12 -4.75 -0.47
N ILE A 201 2.58 -3.50 -0.32
CA ILE A 201 1.72 -2.36 0.01
C ILE A 201 1.21 -1.82 -1.31
N GLY A 202 -0.06 -2.02 -1.57
CA GLY A 202 -0.65 -1.83 -2.90
C GLY A 202 -1.19 -0.44 -3.17
N GLY A 203 -1.44 0.38 -2.14
CA GLY A 203 -2.29 1.55 -2.31
C GLY A 203 -3.65 1.16 -2.90
N ASP A 204 -4.20 2.01 -3.74
CA ASP A 204 -5.53 1.83 -4.34
C ASP A 204 -5.48 1.13 -5.70
N VAL A 205 -4.79 -0.01 -5.76
CA VAL A 205 -4.67 -0.82 -6.98
C VAL A 205 -5.55 -2.06 -6.92
N LEU A 206 -5.26 -2.96 -5.97
CA LEU A 206 -5.96 -4.24 -5.82
C LEU A 206 -6.50 -4.35 -4.40
N PHE A 207 -7.81 -4.54 -4.27
CA PHE A 207 -8.53 -4.72 -3.02
C PHE A 207 -9.07 -6.15 -2.88
N ASN A 208 -9.51 -6.50 -1.68
CA ASN A 208 -10.23 -7.75 -1.49
C ASN A 208 -11.52 -7.75 -2.31
N LEU A 209 -11.58 -8.61 -3.34
CA LEU A 209 -12.68 -8.74 -4.29
C LEU A 209 -13.04 -7.44 -5.04
N SER A 210 -12.11 -6.49 -5.15
CA SER A 210 -12.33 -5.22 -5.84
C SER A 210 -11.02 -4.66 -6.41
N ILE A 211 -11.11 -3.52 -7.09
CA ILE A 211 -9.99 -2.74 -7.60
C ILE A 211 -10.20 -1.26 -7.31
N GLY A 212 -9.15 -0.45 -7.41
CA GLY A 212 -9.25 1.00 -7.30
C GLY A 212 -10.21 1.59 -8.34
N ARG A 213 -10.87 2.69 -7.97
CA ARG A 213 -11.70 3.46 -8.93
C ARG A 213 -10.82 4.14 -9.97
N THR A 214 -11.39 4.37 -11.14
CA THR A 214 -10.65 4.96 -12.28
C THR A 214 -11.38 6.16 -12.90
N ASP A 215 -12.39 6.68 -12.22
CA ASP A 215 -13.25 7.79 -12.66
C ASP A 215 -12.78 9.17 -12.15
N LEU A 216 -11.66 9.21 -11.41
CA LEU A 216 -11.01 10.46 -10.99
C LEU A 216 -10.03 10.97 -12.07
N PRO A 217 -9.67 12.26 -12.06
CA PRO A 217 -8.73 12.81 -13.02
C PRO A 217 -7.40 12.05 -13.07
N GLY A 218 -7.04 11.56 -14.25
CA GLY A 218 -5.83 10.75 -14.46
C GLY A 218 -6.03 9.25 -14.26
N GLY A 219 -7.25 8.81 -13.87
CA GLY A 219 -7.63 7.40 -13.80
C GLY A 219 -7.90 6.79 -15.18
N ASP A 220 -7.58 5.49 -15.35
CA ASP A 220 -7.80 4.72 -16.55
C ASP A 220 -7.92 3.23 -16.23
N LEU A 221 -9.07 2.64 -16.58
CA LEU A 221 -9.38 1.25 -16.21
C LEU A 221 -8.46 0.23 -16.88
N ASP A 222 -8.20 0.40 -18.17
CA ASP A 222 -7.37 -0.57 -18.91
C ASP A 222 -5.94 -0.54 -18.40
N THR A 223 -5.42 0.64 -18.05
CA THR A 223 -4.12 0.82 -17.41
C THR A 223 -4.09 0.16 -16.03
N LEU A 224 -5.13 0.31 -15.20
CA LEU A 224 -5.21 -0.32 -13.88
C LEU A 224 -5.23 -1.84 -13.98
N VAL A 225 -6.06 -2.39 -14.87
CA VAL A 225 -6.14 -3.84 -15.12
C VAL A 225 -4.78 -4.37 -15.58
N ASN A 226 -4.11 -3.68 -16.51
CA ASN A 226 -2.77 -4.04 -16.95
C ASN A 226 -1.74 -3.99 -15.79
N SER A 227 -1.80 -2.97 -14.94
CA SER A 227 -0.94 -2.87 -13.74
C SER A 227 -1.16 -4.07 -12.80
N ILE A 228 -2.41 -4.46 -12.55
CA ILE A 228 -2.71 -5.62 -11.71
C ILE A 228 -2.15 -6.90 -12.33
N GLN A 229 -2.38 -7.14 -13.62
CA GLN A 229 -1.91 -8.35 -14.30
C GLN A 229 -0.39 -8.45 -14.35
N THR A 230 0.31 -7.34 -14.61
CA THR A 230 1.77 -7.35 -14.83
C THR A 230 2.58 -7.11 -13.57
N GLN A 231 2.05 -6.42 -12.56
CA GLN A 231 2.79 -6.05 -11.35
C GLN A 231 2.35 -6.82 -10.10
N PHE A 232 1.08 -7.26 -10.03
CA PHE A 232 0.57 -8.02 -8.89
C PHE A 232 0.45 -9.50 -9.21
N PHE A 233 -0.21 -9.88 -10.30
CA PHE A 233 -0.47 -11.29 -10.60
C PHE A 233 0.78 -12.08 -11.05
N THR A 234 1.90 -11.41 -11.23
CA THR A 234 3.23 -12.03 -11.43
C THR A 234 3.91 -12.42 -10.11
N LEU A 235 3.39 -11.98 -8.96
CA LEU A 235 3.89 -12.33 -7.64
C LEU A 235 3.42 -13.72 -7.22
N PRO A 236 4.13 -14.38 -6.25
CA PRO A 236 3.70 -15.64 -5.65
C PRO A 236 2.28 -15.55 -5.07
N ASP A 237 1.52 -16.61 -5.16
CA ASP A 237 0.10 -16.64 -4.76
C ASP A 237 -0.11 -16.36 -3.26
N GLU A 238 0.87 -16.73 -2.40
CA GLU A 238 0.87 -16.46 -0.96
C GLU A 238 1.19 -15.01 -0.60
N THR A 239 1.60 -14.18 -1.56
CA THR A 239 1.93 -12.77 -1.31
C THR A 239 0.71 -12.04 -0.78
N LYS A 240 0.85 -11.44 0.42
CA LYS A 240 -0.19 -10.62 1.04
C LYS A 240 -0.26 -9.26 0.37
N VAL A 241 -1.47 -8.80 0.10
CA VAL A 241 -1.75 -7.46 -0.43
C VAL A 241 -2.33 -6.61 0.68
N TYR A 242 -1.61 -5.57 1.07
CA TYR A 242 -2.03 -4.54 1.99
C TYR A 242 -2.51 -3.34 1.16
N SER A 243 -3.81 -3.21 1.04
CA SER A 243 -4.46 -2.21 0.18
C SER A 243 -4.68 -0.89 0.90
N GLY A 244 -4.87 0.20 0.17
CA GLY A 244 -5.15 1.53 0.74
C GLY A 244 -6.47 1.57 1.53
N HIS A 245 -7.43 0.69 1.21
CA HIS A 245 -8.68 0.57 1.94
C HIS A 245 -9.08 -0.90 2.15
N GLY A 246 -9.89 -1.12 3.19
CA GLY A 246 -10.47 -2.43 3.48
C GLY A 246 -9.48 -3.43 4.06
N GLN A 247 -9.79 -4.72 3.90
CA GLN A 247 -9.04 -5.80 4.51
C GLN A 247 -7.90 -6.32 3.63
N VAL A 248 -6.93 -6.96 4.27
CA VAL A 248 -5.81 -7.65 3.61
C VAL A 248 -6.32 -8.82 2.77
N THR A 249 -5.75 -9.01 1.57
CA THR A 249 -6.01 -10.16 0.72
C THR A 249 -4.71 -10.84 0.29
N THR A 250 -4.76 -11.80 -0.64
CA THR A 250 -3.59 -12.44 -1.23
C THR A 250 -3.68 -12.48 -2.75
N ILE A 251 -2.54 -12.52 -3.41
CA ILE A 251 -2.47 -12.60 -4.87
C ILE A 251 -3.24 -13.80 -5.40
N GLY A 252 -3.04 -14.99 -4.80
CA GLY A 252 -3.72 -16.20 -5.24
C GLY A 252 -5.25 -16.16 -5.05
N PHE A 253 -5.72 -15.53 -3.98
CA PHE A 253 -7.15 -15.35 -3.76
C PHE A 253 -7.77 -14.44 -4.83
N GLU A 254 -7.11 -13.30 -5.13
CA GLU A 254 -7.64 -12.34 -6.11
C GLU A 254 -7.56 -12.85 -7.55
N LYS A 255 -6.52 -13.60 -7.93
CA LYS A 255 -6.45 -14.29 -9.23
C LYS A 255 -7.67 -15.19 -9.50
N GLN A 256 -8.18 -15.83 -8.45
CA GLN A 256 -9.28 -16.79 -8.56
C GLN A 256 -10.66 -16.16 -8.42
N ASN A 257 -10.78 -15.10 -7.62
CA ASN A 257 -12.09 -14.63 -7.15
C ASN A 257 -12.39 -13.17 -7.51
N ASN A 258 -11.40 -12.36 -7.93
CA ASN A 258 -11.66 -10.96 -8.23
C ASN A 258 -12.58 -10.80 -9.45
N PRO A 259 -13.75 -10.14 -9.31
CA PRO A 259 -14.70 -10.03 -10.40
C PRO A 259 -14.30 -9.03 -11.49
N PHE A 260 -13.33 -8.16 -11.22
CA PHE A 260 -12.92 -7.07 -12.13
C PHE A 260 -11.72 -7.42 -13.00
N VAL A 261 -10.86 -8.33 -12.55
CA VAL A 261 -9.62 -8.68 -13.24
C VAL A 261 -9.54 -10.18 -13.46
N LYS A 262 -9.51 -10.59 -14.72
CA LYS A 262 -9.33 -12.01 -15.08
C LYS A 262 -7.84 -12.34 -15.19
N PHE A 263 -7.44 -13.43 -14.60
CA PHE A 263 -6.13 -14.05 -14.81
C PHE A 263 -6.26 -15.08 -15.94
N TYR A 264 -5.51 -14.88 -17.03
CA TYR A 264 -5.50 -15.78 -18.20
C TYR A 264 -4.19 -16.59 -18.21
#